data_8eb8196dccd4df7fe27e5188e7a29985
#
_entry.id   8eb8196dccd4df7fe27e5188e7a29985
#
_cell.length_a   1.000
_cell.length_b   1.000
_cell.length_c   1.000
_cell.angle_alpha   90.00
_cell.angle_beta   90.00
_cell.angle_gamma   90.00
#
_symmetry.space_group_name_H-M   'P 1'
#
loop_
_entity.id
_entity.type
_entity.pdbx_description
1 polymer ?
#
loop_
_entity_poly.entity_id
_entity_poly.type
_entity_poly.pdbx_seq_one_letter_code
_entity_poly.pdbx_strand_id
1 'polypeptide(L)'
;MTGIRLEHITKRFKTETAVDDVSVEIADGEFVVILGASGSGKSTLLRIIAGLEVQTDGHVYIGDMLVDDYEPRDRNIAMVFQSYALYPHLSAYDNIAFGLRVRRVPREDDPEKLRRRTREEIDQKVRAAAELLGITETLRKRPAELSGGQRQRVALARAIVRDPEAFLLDEPLSNLDAKIRSSARIELRRLHQQLKQTFVFVTHDQSEAMTLSDRLAVLNHGRLLQCDTPERILSHPANQYVASFVGSPEMVFLEGAVQATAGGFTFVHGPVRVPVRGAGKAGPVTLGVRPWDIHVQRTPAEGLLSARVTGIERLGSSDQLFLNILTGPTAAPGAGAAPGAAPAPVAVRALVRAYDFNVGDSVFVTADPDRALFFSADGTLLESMSLSSRLP
;
A
#
# COMPACT_ATOMS: atom_id res chain seq x y z
N MET A 1 -26.61 -4.78 -0.73
CA MET A 1 -25.26 -4.43 -0.22
C MET A 1 -24.30 -5.34 -0.93
N THR A 2 -23.28 -4.77 -1.60
CA THR A 2 -22.48 -5.57 -2.53
C THR A 2 -21.00 -5.52 -2.14
N GLY A 3 -20.67 -6.29 -1.09
CA GLY A 3 -19.29 -6.62 -0.76
C GLY A 3 -18.72 -7.68 -1.71
N ILE A 4 -17.41 -7.90 -1.64
CA ILE A 4 -16.72 -8.97 -2.38
C ILE A 4 -16.03 -9.88 -1.37
N ARG A 5 -16.23 -11.19 -1.49
CA ARG A 5 -15.59 -12.18 -0.63
C ARG A 5 -14.86 -13.21 -1.46
N LEU A 6 -13.59 -13.36 -1.15
CA LEU A 6 -12.70 -14.36 -1.73
C LEU A 6 -12.42 -15.43 -0.68
N GLU A 7 -12.63 -16.70 -1.04
CA GLU A 7 -12.39 -17.84 -0.16
C GLU A 7 -11.38 -18.78 -0.79
N HIS A 8 -10.21 -18.92 -0.16
CA HIS A 8 -9.14 -19.84 -0.54
C HIS A 8 -8.74 -19.79 -2.03
N ILE A 9 -8.72 -18.58 -2.61
CA ILE A 9 -8.40 -18.38 -4.02
C ILE A 9 -6.98 -18.84 -4.31
N THR A 10 -6.88 -19.82 -5.20
CA THR A 10 -5.60 -20.29 -5.73
C THR A 10 -5.60 -20.24 -7.25
N LYS A 11 -4.52 -19.75 -7.86
CA LYS A 11 -4.31 -19.77 -9.30
C LYS A 11 -2.94 -20.29 -9.66
N ARG A 12 -2.91 -21.39 -10.40
CA ARG A 12 -1.68 -22.00 -10.93
C ARG A 12 -1.66 -21.90 -12.44
N PHE A 13 -0.55 -21.41 -13.00
CA PHE A 13 -0.24 -21.41 -14.42
C PHE A 13 0.86 -22.42 -14.67
N LYS A 14 0.54 -23.59 -15.24
CA LYS A 14 1.51 -24.66 -15.50
C LYS A 14 2.38 -24.98 -14.28
N THR A 15 3.54 -24.30 -14.15
CA THR A 15 4.52 -24.54 -13.08
C THR A 15 4.57 -23.41 -12.05
N GLU A 16 3.88 -22.29 -12.26
CA GLU A 16 3.91 -21.13 -11.40
C GLU A 16 2.58 -20.96 -10.65
N THR A 17 2.64 -20.72 -9.36
CA THR A 17 1.49 -20.35 -8.55
C THR A 17 1.44 -18.82 -8.43
N ALA A 18 0.53 -18.20 -9.17
CA ALA A 18 0.39 -16.74 -9.20
C ALA A 18 -0.44 -16.19 -8.04
N VAL A 19 -1.39 -16.97 -7.52
CA VAL A 19 -2.18 -16.68 -6.31
C VAL A 19 -2.24 -17.97 -5.50
N ASP A 20 -1.96 -17.89 -4.21
CA ASP A 20 -1.78 -19.04 -3.32
C ASP A 20 -2.58 -18.84 -2.03
N ASP A 21 -3.74 -19.50 -1.95
CA ASP A 21 -4.63 -19.56 -0.79
C ASP A 21 -5.03 -18.17 -0.24
N VAL A 22 -5.50 -17.26 -1.12
CA VAL A 22 -5.91 -15.92 -0.72
C VAL A 22 -7.36 -15.91 -0.29
N SER A 23 -7.60 -15.51 0.97
CA SER A 23 -8.94 -15.24 1.51
C SER A 23 -9.01 -13.80 2.00
N VAL A 24 -10.02 -13.05 1.54
CA VAL A 24 -10.26 -11.66 1.96
C VAL A 24 -11.73 -11.31 1.78
N GLU A 25 -12.26 -10.57 2.73
CA GLU A 25 -13.59 -9.98 2.68
C GLU A 25 -13.46 -8.46 2.51
N ILE A 26 -14.18 -7.92 1.53
CA ILE A 26 -14.27 -6.50 1.20
C ILE A 26 -15.71 -6.08 1.47
N ALA A 27 -15.91 -5.14 2.39
CA ALA A 27 -17.24 -4.69 2.76
C ALA A 27 -17.90 -3.86 1.64
N ASP A 28 -19.22 -3.77 1.68
CA ASP A 28 -19.98 -2.89 0.78
C ASP A 28 -19.55 -1.42 0.96
N GLY A 29 -19.27 -0.75 -0.16
CA GLY A 29 -18.84 0.63 -0.18
C GLY A 29 -17.39 0.86 0.31
N GLU A 30 -16.63 -0.18 0.56
CA GLU A 30 -15.23 -0.08 1.01
C GLU A 30 -14.28 0.19 -0.17
N PHE A 31 -13.24 0.99 0.08
CA PHE A 31 -12.12 1.17 -0.85
C PHE A 31 -10.93 0.31 -0.39
N VAL A 32 -10.77 -0.86 -0.99
CA VAL A 32 -9.63 -1.75 -0.70
C VAL A 32 -8.55 -1.59 -1.74
N VAL A 33 -7.31 -1.38 -1.29
CA VAL A 33 -6.14 -1.35 -2.17
C VAL A 33 -5.34 -2.64 -1.99
N ILE A 34 -5.05 -3.32 -3.10
CA ILE A 34 -4.14 -4.46 -3.14
C ILE A 34 -2.75 -3.94 -3.54
N LEU A 35 -1.83 -3.96 -2.60
CA LEU A 35 -0.46 -3.47 -2.73
C LEU A 35 0.53 -4.63 -2.77
N GLY A 36 1.55 -4.54 -3.59
CA GLY A 36 2.64 -5.53 -3.65
C GLY A 36 3.64 -5.25 -4.76
N ALA A 37 4.77 -5.92 -4.76
CA ALA A 37 5.78 -5.81 -5.79
C ALA A 37 5.25 -6.28 -7.17
N SER A 38 5.95 -5.94 -8.24
CA SER A 38 5.62 -6.49 -9.57
C SER A 38 5.70 -8.02 -9.55
N GLY A 39 4.72 -8.70 -10.16
CA GLY A 39 4.65 -10.16 -10.16
C GLY A 39 4.10 -10.80 -8.87
N SER A 40 3.63 -10.03 -7.89
CA SER A 40 3.09 -10.60 -6.64
C SER A 40 1.69 -11.22 -6.76
N GLY A 41 1.06 -11.23 -7.95
CA GLY A 41 -0.25 -11.85 -8.19
C GLY A 41 -1.45 -10.89 -8.19
N LYS A 42 -1.26 -9.58 -7.93
CA LYS A 42 -2.32 -8.57 -7.79
C LYS A 42 -3.29 -8.51 -8.96
N SER A 43 -2.76 -8.30 -10.18
CA SER A 43 -3.60 -8.22 -11.39
C SER A 43 -4.27 -9.54 -11.71
N THR A 44 -3.64 -10.67 -11.36
CA THR A 44 -4.25 -12.00 -11.49
C THR A 44 -5.46 -12.12 -10.56
N LEU A 45 -5.32 -11.72 -9.29
CA LEU A 45 -6.41 -11.73 -8.32
C LEU A 45 -7.55 -10.82 -8.77
N LEU A 46 -7.24 -9.60 -9.24
CA LEU A 46 -8.23 -8.67 -9.78
C LEU A 46 -8.98 -9.25 -10.99
N ARG A 47 -8.27 -9.93 -11.91
CA ARG A 47 -8.89 -10.59 -13.07
C ARG A 47 -9.76 -11.76 -12.69
N ILE A 48 -9.43 -12.49 -11.62
CA ILE A 48 -10.27 -13.56 -11.07
C ILE A 48 -11.59 -12.95 -10.54
N ILE A 49 -11.55 -11.87 -9.79
CA ILE A 49 -12.76 -11.16 -9.34
C ILE A 49 -13.59 -10.71 -10.55
N ALA A 50 -12.92 -10.23 -11.61
CA ALA A 50 -13.58 -9.79 -12.84
C ALA A 50 -14.18 -10.94 -13.67
N GLY A 51 -13.84 -12.21 -13.40
CA GLY A 51 -14.19 -13.36 -14.25
C GLY A 51 -13.44 -13.42 -15.56
N LEU A 52 -12.35 -12.63 -15.70
CA LEU A 52 -11.46 -12.64 -16.87
C LEU A 52 -10.40 -13.74 -16.77
N GLU A 53 -10.22 -14.29 -15.58
CA GLU A 53 -9.35 -15.42 -15.29
C GLU A 53 -10.12 -16.37 -14.36
N VAL A 54 -10.03 -17.66 -14.59
CA VAL A 54 -10.67 -18.68 -13.74
C VAL A 54 -9.65 -19.13 -12.70
N GLN A 55 -10.04 -19.15 -11.44
CA GLN A 55 -9.23 -19.69 -10.34
C GLN A 55 -9.05 -21.21 -10.52
N THR A 56 -7.96 -21.74 -9.96
CA THR A 56 -7.72 -23.19 -9.93
C THR A 56 -8.46 -23.83 -8.76
N ASP A 57 -8.62 -23.09 -7.66
CA ASP A 57 -9.31 -23.51 -6.43
C ASP A 57 -9.85 -22.29 -5.70
N GLY A 58 -10.83 -22.50 -4.81
CA GLY A 58 -11.50 -21.45 -4.05
C GLY A 58 -12.70 -20.82 -4.75
N HIS A 59 -13.35 -19.86 -4.08
CA HIS A 59 -14.64 -19.30 -4.49
C HIS A 59 -14.64 -17.78 -4.45
N VAL A 60 -15.34 -17.16 -5.41
CA VAL A 60 -15.58 -15.71 -5.50
C VAL A 60 -17.06 -15.42 -5.27
N TYR A 61 -17.34 -14.54 -4.31
CA TYR A 61 -18.70 -14.06 -4.06
C TYR A 61 -18.78 -12.55 -4.31
N ILE A 62 -19.87 -12.10 -4.93
CA ILE A 62 -20.25 -10.69 -5.07
C ILE A 62 -21.61 -10.51 -4.41
N GLY A 63 -21.65 -9.77 -3.31
CA GLY A 63 -22.76 -9.86 -2.37
C GLY A 63 -22.89 -11.27 -1.83
N ASP A 64 -24.10 -11.81 -1.86
CA ASP A 64 -24.39 -13.18 -1.41
C ASP A 64 -24.28 -14.22 -2.57
N MET A 65 -23.95 -13.78 -3.79
CA MET A 65 -23.92 -14.66 -4.96
C MET A 65 -22.54 -15.26 -5.18
N LEU A 66 -22.47 -16.60 -5.30
CA LEU A 66 -21.30 -17.30 -5.84
C LEU A 66 -21.23 -17.05 -7.36
N VAL A 67 -20.12 -16.45 -7.82
CA VAL A 67 -20.00 -15.99 -9.22
C VAL A 67 -18.95 -16.77 -10.02
N ASP A 68 -18.47 -17.89 -9.56
CA ASP A 68 -17.42 -18.69 -10.21
C ASP A 68 -17.74 -19.00 -11.67
N ASP A 69 -18.96 -19.45 -11.96
CA ASP A 69 -19.43 -19.82 -13.29
C ASP A 69 -20.01 -18.63 -14.10
N TYR A 70 -20.02 -17.40 -13.52
CA TYR A 70 -20.57 -16.24 -14.20
C TYR A 70 -19.55 -15.62 -15.16
N GLU A 71 -19.99 -15.35 -16.39
CA GLU A 71 -19.17 -14.60 -17.33
C GLU A 71 -18.92 -13.15 -16.83
N PRO A 72 -17.82 -12.50 -17.24
CA PRO A 72 -17.49 -11.12 -16.80
C PRO A 72 -18.62 -10.10 -16.99
N ARG A 73 -19.43 -10.27 -18.05
CA ARG A 73 -20.58 -9.39 -18.34
C ARG A 73 -21.73 -9.53 -17.34
N ASP A 74 -21.84 -10.69 -16.67
CA ASP A 74 -22.96 -11.04 -15.80
C ASP A 74 -22.64 -10.78 -14.32
N ARG A 75 -21.38 -10.51 -13.98
CA ARG A 75 -20.92 -10.17 -12.61
C ARG A 75 -21.29 -8.75 -12.15
N ASN A 76 -21.88 -7.94 -13.03
CA ASN A 76 -22.27 -6.54 -12.79
C ASN A 76 -21.18 -5.64 -12.19
N ILE A 77 -19.92 -5.87 -12.55
CA ILE A 77 -18.76 -5.09 -12.14
C ILE A 77 -18.19 -4.28 -13.30
N ALA A 78 -17.44 -3.22 -13.02
CA ALA A 78 -16.73 -2.44 -14.02
C ALA A 78 -15.23 -2.50 -13.78
N MET A 79 -14.45 -2.81 -14.82
CA MET A 79 -12.99 -2.86 -14.74
C MET A 79 -12.36 -1.72 -15.56
N VAL A 80 -11.39 -1.04 -14.95
CA VAL A 80 -10.49 -0.08 -15.61
C VAL A 80 -9.11 -0.69 -15.67
N PHE A 81 -8.60 -0.88 -16.88
CA PHE A 81 -7.30 -1.47 -17.13
C PHE A 81 -6.19 -0.43 -17.07
N GLN A 82 -4.96 -0.85 -16.82
CA GLN A 82 -3.76 -0.02 -16.80
C GLN A 82 -3.57 0.80 -18.09
N SER A 83 -3.86 0.22 -19.26
CA SER A 83 -3.80 0.89 -20.55
C SER A 83 -5.05 1.73 -20.87
N TYR A 84 -6.01 1.83 -19.93
CA TYR A 84 -7.36 2.41 -20.11
C TYR A 84 -8.23 1.67 -21.12
N ALA A 85 -7.69 0.89 -22.03
CA ALA A 85 -8.36 0.11 -23.06
C ALA A 85 -9.48 0.89 -23.80
N LEU A 86 -9.21 2.16 -24.15
CA LEU A 86 -10.11 2.98 -24.95
C LEU A 86 -10.07 2.52 -26.40
N TYR A 87 -11.24 2.53 -27.07
CA TYR A 87 -11.36 2.26 -28.49
C TYR A 87 -10.79 3.44 -29.28
N PRO A 88 -9.66 3.29 -30.00
CA PRO A 88 -8.93 4.42 -30.57
C PRO A 88 -9.67 5.13 -31.72
N HIS A 89 -10.57 4.42 -32.39
CA HIS A 89 -11.38 4.93 -33.50
C HIS A 89 -12.68 5.62 -33.06
N LEU A 90 -13.07 5.49 -31.79
CA LEU A 90 -14.25 6.10 -31.23
C LEU A 90 -13.92 7.43 -30.53
N SER A 91 -14.87 8.38 -30.52
CA SER A 91 -14.79 9.57 -29.69
C SER A 91 -14.83 9.22 -28.20
N ALA A 92 -14.50 10.17 -27.30
CA ALA A 92 -14.69 10.01 -25.87
C ALA A 92 -16.17 9.72 -25.52
N TYR A 93 -17.10 10.44 -26.14
CA TYR A 93 -18.53 10.19 -26.03
C TYR A 93 -18.88 8.74 -26.40
N ASP A 94 -18.43 8.28 -27.56
CA ASP A 94 -18.76 6.94 -28.05
C ASP A 94 -18.08 5.84 -27.22
N ASN A 95 -16.88 6.07 -26.68
CA ASN A 95 -16.25 5.18 -25.71
C ASN A 95 -17.11 5.01 -24.47
N ILE A 96 -17.63 6.11 -23.92
CA ILE A 96 -18.48 6.09 -22.71
C ILE A 96 -19.83 5.41 -23.05
N ALA A 97 -20.46 5.79 -24.17
CA ALA A 97 -21.76 5.28 -24.58
C ALA A 97 -21.77 3.81 -25.00
N PHE A 98 -20.60 3.23 -25.33
CA PHE A 98 -20.50 1.92 -25.97
C PHE A 98 -21.22 0.81 -25.18
N GLY A 99 -20.92 0.71 -23.88
CA GLY A 99 -21.54 -0.31 -23.01
C GLY A 99 -23.06 -0.12 -22.87
N LEU A 100 -23.53 1.13 -22.87
CA LEU A 100 -24.97 1.44 -22.78
C LEU A 100 -25.74 1.05 -24.03
N ARG A 101 -25.11 1.16 -25.22
CA ARG A 101 -25.73 0.76 -26.50
C ARG A 101 -25.91 -0.73 -26.65
N VAL A 102 -25.00 -1.51 -26.05
CA VAL A 102 -25.01 -2.97 -26.18
C VAL A 102 -25.89 -3.62 -25.12
N ARG A 103 -25.82 -3.13 -23.88
CA ARG A 103 -26.57 -3.70 -22.74
C ARG A 103 -28.05 -3.37 -22.85
N ARG A 104 -28.89 -4.42 -22.82
CA ARG A 104 -30.33 -4.26 -22.71
C ARG A 104 -30.74 -3.97 -21.27
N VAL A 105 -31.86 -3.31 -21.07
CA VAL A 105 -32.46 -2.98 -19.76
C VAL A 105 -33.89 -3.46 -19.69
N PRO A 106 -34.45 -3.71 -18.50
CA PRO A 106 -35.88 -4.01 -18.35
C PRO A 106 -36.77 -2.95 -18.99
N ARG A 107 -37.92 -3.34 -19.46
CA ARG A 107 -38.96 -2.42 -19.94
C ARG A 107 -39.73 -1.85 -18.75
N GLU A 108 -40.20 -0.63 -18.87
CA GLU A 108 -40.98 0.02 -17.82
C GLU A 108 -42.36 -0.64 -17.65
N ASP A 109 -42.98 -1.06 -18.78
CA ASP A 109 -44.29 -1.71 -18.84
C ASP A 109 -44.25 -3.22 -18.56
N ASP A 110 -43.09 -3.84 -18.68
CA ASP A 110 -42.89 -5.29 -18.47
C ASP A 110 -41.41 -5.55 -18.11
N PRO A 111 -41.08 -5.61 -16.78
CA PRO A 111 -39.69 -5.79 -16.34
C PRO A 111 -39.04 -7.11 -16.77
N GLU A 112 -39.84 -8.12 -17.15
CA GLU A 112 -39.32 -9.41 -17.67
C GLU A 112 -38.84 -9.27 -19.12
N LYS A 113 -39.30 -8.25 -19.84
CA LYS A 113 -38.86 -7.97 -21.22
C LYS A 113 -37.77 -6.92 -21.26
N LEU A 114 -36.71 -7.24 -21.99
CA LEU A 114 -35.57 -6.36 -22.17
C LEU A 114 -35.72 -5.47 -23.42
N ARG A 115 -35.36 -4.19 -23.31
CA ARG A 115 -35.25 -3.23 -24.42
C ARG A 115 -33.85 -2.64 -24.54
N ARG A 116 -33.55 -2.01 -25.66
CA ARG A 116 -32.39 -1.11 -25.78
C ARG A 116 -32.74 0.25 -25.17
N ARG A 117 -31.72 0.93 -24.62
CA ARG A 117 -31.85 2.32 -24.18
C ARG A 117 -32.10 3.24 -25.39
N THR A 118 -32.84 4.30 -25.16
CA THR A 118 -33.03 5.36 -26.19
C THR A 118 -31.74 6.19 -26.32
N ARG A 119 -31.69 7.02 -27.39
CA ARG A 119 -30.55 7.94 -27.56
C ARG A 119 -30.51 8.99 -26.47
N GLU A 120 -31.65 9.48 -26.03
CA GLU A 120 -31.84 10.47 -24.99
C GLU A 120 -31.34 9.92 -23.62
N GLU A 121 -31.70 8.70 -23.25
CA GLU A 121 -31.22 8.02 -22.02
C GLU A 121 -29.72 7.84 -22.02
N ILE A 122 -29.14 7.49 -23.17
CA ILE A 122 -27.69 7.34 -23.32
C ILE A 122 -27.00 8.69 -23.20
N ASP A 123 -27.50 9.73 -23.90
CA ASP A 123 -26.92 11.07 -23.88
C ASP A 123 -26.94 11.66 -22.47
N GLN A 124 -28.04 11.51 -21.74
CA GLN A 124 -28.18 11.96 -20.36
C GLN A 124 -27.15 11.29 -19.44
N LYS A 125 -27.01 9.97 -19.49
CA LYS A 125 -26.04 9.24 -18.68
C LYS A 125 -24.59 9.61 -19.01
N VAL A 126 -24.27 9.74 -20.30
CA VAL A 126 -22.91 10.12 -20.75
C VAL A 126 -22.56 11.52 -20.29
N ARG A 127 -23.48 12.49 -20.42
CA ARG A 127 -23.24 13.87 -19.99
C ARG A 127 -23.10 13.97 -18.47
N ALA A 128 -23.95 13.29 -17.71
CA ALA A 128 -23.85 13.26 -16.25
C ALA A 128 -22.50 12.70 -15.78
N ALA A 129 -22.02 11.59 -16.37
CA ALA A 129 -20.72 11.05 -16.05
C ALA A 129 -19.55 11.96 -16.49
N ALA A 130 -19.70 12.63 -17.63
CA ALA A 130 -18.70 13.58 -18.12
C ALA A 130 -18.62 14.85 -17.25
N GLU A 131 -19.74 15.33 -16.74
CA GLU A 131 -19.82 16.46 -15.82
C GLU A 131 -19.19 16.08 -14.46
N LEU A 132 -19.54 14.92 -13.91
CA LEU A 132 -18.98 14.38 -12.65
C LEU A 132 -17.44 14.34 -12.68
N LEU A 133 -16.85 14.00 -13.84
CA LEU A 133 -15.41 13.85 -14.02
C LEU A 133 -14.75 15.08 -14.69
N GLY A 134 -15.50 16.16 -14.95
CA GLY A 134 -14.96 17.40 -15.54
C GLY A 134 -14.38 17.20 -16.95
N ILE A 135 -15.01 16.37 -17.79
CA ILE A 135 -14.53 16.05 -19.16
C ILE A 135 -15.53 16.40 -20.26
N THR A 136 -16.54 17.18 -19.98
CA THR A 136 -17.60 17.57 -20.94
C THR A 136 -17.04 18.15 -22.23
N GLU A 137 -16.03 19.00 -22.16
CA GLU A 137 -15.34 19.63 -23.29
C GLU A 137 -14.61 18.64 -24.20
N THR A 138 -14.28 17.44 -23.65
CA THR A 138 -13.48 16.44 -24.36
C THR A 138 -14.30 15.38 -25.09
N LEU A 139 -15.62 15.39 -24.93
CA LEU A 139 -16.51 14.34 -25.44
C LEU A 139 -16.39 14.09 -26.95
N ARG A 140 -16.05 15.11 -27.74
CA ARG A 140 -15.89 15.00 -29.19
C ARG A 140 -14.50 14.49 -29.61
N LYS A 141 -13.51 14.53 -28.73
CA LYS A 141 -12.13 14.15 -29.01
C LYS A 141 -11.96 12.63 -29.07
N ARG A 142 -10.99 12.17 -29.86
CA ARG A 142 -10.54 10.78 -29.88
C ARG A 142 -9.44 10.54 -28.85
N PRO A 143 -9.18 9.31 -28.43
CA PRO A 143 -8.15 8.98 -27.43
C PRO A 143 -6.76 9.56 -27.74
N ALA A 144 -6.36 9.64 -29.01
CA ALA A 144 -5.07 10.23 -29.43
C ALA A 144 -4.96 11.74 -29.16
N GLU A 145 -6.10 12.44 -29.04
CA GLU A 145 -6.18 13.89 -28.82
C GLU A 145 -6.32 14.25 -27.34
N LEU A 146 -6.38 13.23 -26.47
CA LEU A 146 -6.57 13.39 -25.03
C LEU A 146 -5.23 13.30 -24.28
N SER A 147 -5.08 14.11 -23.22
CA SER A 147 -4.00 13.93 -22.26
C SER A 147 -4.13 12.61 -21.49
N GLY A 148 -3.08 12.16 -20.81
CA GLY A 148 -3.12 10.96 -19.96
C GLY A 148 -4.25 10.98 -18.93
N GLY A 149 -4.38 12.09 -18.19
CA GLY A 149 -5.46 12.27 -17.21
C GLY A 149 -6.85 12.32 -17.85
N GLN A 150 -6.99 12.92 -19.04
CA GLN A 150 -8.27 12.91 -19.77
C GLN A 150 -8.63 11.49 -20.24
N ARG A 151 -7.67 10.69 -20.74
CA ARG A 151 -7.92 9.28 -21.09
C ARG A 151 -8.40 8.47 -19.90
N GLN A 152 -7.77 8.65 -18.75
CA GLN A 152 -8.15 8.00 -17.49
C GLN A 152 -9.59 8.35 -17.10
N ARG A 153 -9.94 9.65 -17.09
CA ARG A 153 -11.30 10.11 -16.76
C ARG A 153 -12.35 9.58 -17.74
N VAL A 154 -12.04 9.47 -19.03
CA VAL A 154 -12.92 8.83 -20.02
C VAL A 154 -13.11 7.35 -19.71
N ALA A 155 -12.06 6.63 -19.29
CA ALA A 155 -12.17 5.23 -18.90
C ALA A 155 -13.01 5.06 -17.61
N LEU A 156 -12.85 5.95 -16.64
CA LEU A 156 -13.69 5.99 -15.43
C LEU A 156 -15.15 6.31 -15.78
N ALA A 157 -15.41 7.31 -16.64
CA ALA A 157 -16.76 7.63 -17.11
C ALA A 157 -17.43 6.41 -17.77
N ARG A 158 -16.67 5.68 -18.62
CA ARG A 158 -17.15 4.45 -19.27
C ARG A 158 -17.50 3.35 -18.24
N ALA A 159 -16.81 3.31 -17.12
CA ALA A 159 -17.13 2.41 -16.03
C ALA A 159 -18.38 2.85 -15.25
N ILE A 160 -18.46 4.13 -14.87
CA ILE A 160 -19.53 4.72 -14.05
C ILE A 160 -20.91 4.61 -14.73
N VAL A 161 -21.01 4.91 -16.03
CA VAL A 161 -22.31 4.89 -16.75
C VAL A 161 -23.00 3.53 -16.73
N ARG A 162 -22.26 2.46 -16.44
CA ARG A 162 -22.81 1.09 -16.36
C ARG A 162 -23.54 0.83 -15.06
N ASP A 163 -23.38 1.71 -14.07
CA ASP A 163 -23.94 1.57 -12.72
C ASP A 163 -23.58 0.21 -12.12
N PRO A 164 -22.27 -0.09 -11.96
CA PRO A 164 -21.81 -1.39 -11.48
C PRO A 164 -21.94 -1.50 -9.97
N GLU A 165 -21.97 -2.70 -9.45
CA GLU A 165 -21.94 -2.97 -8.01
C GLU A 165 -20.55 -2.75 -7.40
N ALA A 166 -19.49 -2.97 -8.18
CA ALA A 166 -18.12 -2.71 -7.75
C ALA A 166 -17.24 -2.25 -8.90
N PHE A 167 -16.20 -1.46 -8.56
CA PHE A 167 -15.17 -1.01 -9.47
C PHE A 167 -13.87 -1.75 -9.21
N LEU A 168 -13.28 -2.30 -10.26
CA LEU A 168 -11.99 -2.95 -10.25
C LEU A 168 -10.99 -2.10 -11.05
N LEU A 169 -9.92 -1.62 -10.42
CA LEU A 169 -8.98 -0.67 -11.00
C LEU A 169 -7.57 -1.29 -11.02
N ASP A 170 -7.08 -1.67 -12.21
CA ASP A 170 -5.76 -2.29 -12.40
C ASP A 170 -4.72 -1.23 -12.75
N GLU A 171 -3.94 -0.77 -11.78
CA GLU A 171 -2.90 0.27 -11.88
C GLU A 171 -3.33 1.51 -12.69
N PRO A 172 -4.48 2.14 -12.44
CA PRO A 172 -5.05 3.16 -13.33
C PRO A 172 -4.27 4.48 -13.32
N LEU A 173 -3.34 4.69 -12.39
CA LEU A 173 -2.55 5.91 -12.25
C LEU A 173 -1.11 5.76 -12.75
N SER A 174 -0.66 4.54 -13.09
CA SER A 174 0.74 4.23 -13.42
C SER A 174 1.26 5.01 -14.65
N ASN A 175 0.40 5.28 -15.63
CA ASN A 175 0.75 5.97 -16.88
C ASN A 175 0.64 7.51 -16.82
N LEU A 176 0.52 8.09 -15.61
CA LEU A 176 0.42 9.52 -15.38
C LEU A 176 1.76 10.07 -14.85
N ASP A 177 2.09 11.30 -15.23
CA ASP A 177 3.18 12.03 -14.59
C ASP A 177 2.88 12.33 -13.10
N ALA A 178 3.94 12.58 -12.30
CA ALA A 178 3.83 12.71 -10.84
C ALA A 178 2.84 13.80 -10.38
N LYS A 179 2.79 14.93 -11.10
CA LYS A 179 1.91 16.05 -10.74
C LYS A 179 0.44 15.71 -11.00
N ILE A 180 0.15 15.13 -12.16
CA ILE A 180 -1.21 14.72 -12.54
C ILE A 180 -1.64 13.55 -11.64
N ARG A 181 -0.76 12.61 -11.32
CA ARG A 181 -1.03 11.46 -10.44
C ARG A 181 -1.50 11.90 -9.05
N SER A 182 -0.83 12.90 -8.46
CA SER A 182 -1.22 13.45 -7.15
C SER A 182 -2.65 14.02 -7.15
N SER A 183 -3.01 14.78 -8.19
CA SER A 183 -4.37 15.31 -8.34
C SER A 183 -5.41 14.20 -8.58
N ALA A 184 -5.06 13.22 -9.41
CA ALA A 184 -5.94 12.10 -9.76
C ALA A 184 -6.27 11.21 -8.53
N ARG A 185 -5.33 11.04 -7.59
CA ARG A 185 -5.62 10.35 -6.31
C ARG A 185 -6.72 11.03 -5.52
N ILE A 186 -6.62 12.36 -5.35
CA ILE A 186 -7.62 13.13 -4.60
C ILE A 186 -8.98 13.05 -5.30
N GLU A 187 -9.01 13.17 -6.62
CA GLU A 187 -10.24 13.05 -7.40
C GLU A 187 -10.87 11.66 -7.28
N LEU A 188 -10.07 10.61 -7.35
CA LEU A 188 -10.55 9.22 -7.21
C LEU A 188 -11.14 8.97 -5.81
N ARG A 189 -10.51 9.50 -4.76
CA ARG A 189 -11.06 9.40 -3.40
C ARG A 189 -12.40 10.15 -3.27
N ARG A 190 -12.51 11.35 -3.85
CA ARG A 190 -13.78 12.10 -3.89
C ARG A 190 -14.85 11.34 -4.66
N LEU A 191 -14.49 10.77 -5.81
CA LEU A 191 -15.41 9.97 -6.62
C LEU A 191 -15.97 8.78 -5.82
N HIS A 192 -15.12 8.05 -5.11
CA HIS A 192 -15.54 6.96 -4.24
C HIS A 192 -16.53 7.45 -3.17
N GLN A 193 -16.22 8.56 -2.48
CA GLN A 193 -17.11 9.14 -1.47
C GLN A 193 -18.48 9.56 -2.03
N GLN A 194 -18.53 9.99 -3.29
CA GLN A 194 -19.78 10.37 -3.96
C GLN A 194 -20.60 9.16 -4.41
N LEU A 195 -19.94 8.14 -4.96
CA LEU A 195 -20.61 6.95 -5.48
C LEU A 195 -21.02 5.98 -4.38
N LYS A 196 -20.25 5.93 -3.28
CA LYS A 196 -20.45 5.00 -2.14
C LYS A 196 -20.53 3.53 -2.56
N GLN A 197 -19.84 3.16 -3.63
CA GLN A 197 -19.74 1.82 -4.18
C GLN A 197 -18.42 1.17 -3.78
N THR A 198 -18.33 -0.16 -3.86
CA THR A 198 -17.12 -0.92 -3.54
C THR A 198 -16.04 -0.71 -4.60
N PHE A 199 -14.82 -0.36 -4.16
CA PHE A 199 -13.65 -0.18 -5.02
C PHE A 199 -12.55 -1.17 -4.64
N VAL A 200 -12.03 -1.90 -5.62
CA VAL A 200 -10.80 -2.70 -5.50
C VAL A 200 -9.77 -2.12 -6.43
N PHE A 201 -8.70 -1.61 -5.86
CA PHE A 201 -7.64 -0.89 -6.57
C PHE A 201 -6.32 -1.64 -6.43
N VAL A 202 -5.64 -1.89 -7.54
CA VAL A 202 -4.33 -2.53 -7.57
C VAL A 202 -3.26 -1.48 -7.86
N THR A 203 -2.19 -1.49 -7.08
CA THR A 203 -1.02 -0.64 -7.31
C THR A 203 0.26 -1.26 -6.74
N HIS A 204 1.39 -0.76 -7.18
CA HIS A 204 2.69 -0.95 -6.55
C HIS A 204 3.20 0.33 -5.86
N ASP A 205 2.47 1.45 -5.95
CA ASP A 205 2.81 2.73 -5.33
C ASP A 205 2.23 2.82 -3.91
N GLN A 206 3.12 2.91 -2.92
CA GLN A 206 2.75 2.99 -1.51
C GLN A 206 1.96 4.28 -1.19
N SER A 207 2.30 5.40 -1.87
CA SER A 207 1.61 6.68 -1.63
C SER A 207 0.17 6.63 -2.12
N GLU A 208 -0.11 5.90 -3.21
CA GLU A 208 -1.46 5.65 -3.68
C GLU A 208 -2.22 4.80 -2.66
N ALA A 209 -1.60 3.71 -2.22
CA ALA A 209 -2.18 2.78 -1.27
C ALA A 209 -2.55 3.47 0.05
N MET A 210 -1.62 4.22 0.65
CA MET A 210 -1.84 4.94 1.91
C MET A 210 -2.87 6.06 1.82
N THR A 211 -3.03 6.67 0.63
CA THR A 211 -3.94 7.83 0.45
C THR A 211 -5.37 7.40 0.12
N LEU A 212 -5.54 6.31 -0.64
CA LEU A 212 -6.82 5.93 -1.21
C LEU A 212 -7.59 4.94 -0.35
N SER A 213 -6.90 4.03 0.34
CA SER A 213 -7.55 2.89 0.95
C SER A 213 -8.26 3.19 2.27
N ASP A 214 -9.38 2.52 2.50
CA ASP A 214 -9.94 2.28 3.83
C ASP A 214 -9.22 1.09 4.46
N ARG A 215 -8.96 0.03 3.67
CA ARG A 215 -8.08 -1.07 4.04
C ARG A 215 -7.08 -1.39 2.93
N LEU A 216 -5.90 -1.81 3.35
CA LEU A 216 -4.76 -2.14 2.51
C LEU A 216 -4.46 -3.63 2.62
N ALA A 217 -4.53 -4.35 1.51
CA ALA A 217 -4.16 -5.76 1.39
C ALA A 217 -2.74 -5.88 0.81
N VAL A 218 -1.77 -6.31 1.62
CA VAL A 218 -0.37 -6.48 1.18
C VAL A 218 -0.18 -7.88 0.64
N LEU A 219 0.13 -7.97 -0.65
CA LEU A 219 0.32 -9.23 -1.37
C LEU A 219 1.81 -9.46 -1.69
N ASN A 220 2.31 -10.66 -1.41
CA ASN A 220 3.66 -11.07 -1.76
C ASN A 220 3.69 -12.52 -2.22
N HIS A 221 4.36 -12.80 -3.35
CA HIS A 221 4.47 -14.15 -3.93
C HIS A 221 3.14 -14.93 -3.96
N GLY A 222 2.06 -14.25 -4.38
CA GLY A 222 0.72 -14.83 -4.48
C GLY A 222 -0.04 -14.94 -3.16
N ARG A 223 0.55 -14.64 -2.02
CA ARG A 223 -0.06 -14.76 -0.68
C ARG A 223 -0.46 -13.41 -0.11
N LEU A 224 -1.59 -13.37 0.55
CA LEU A 224 -2.01 -12.22 1.36
C LEU A 224 -1.29 -12.27 2.71
N LEU A 225 -0.43 -11.29 2.95
CA LEU A 225 0.34 -11.23 4.21
C LEU A 225 -0.40 -10.49 5.31
N GLN A 226 -1.13 -9.42 4.95
CA GLN A 226 -1.93 -8.63 5.89
C GLN A 226 -2.99 -7.84 5.12
N CYS A 227 -4.18 -7.69 5.73
CA CYS A 227 -5.23 -6.80 5.25
C CYS A 227 -5.80 -6.03 6.44
N ASP A 228 -5.48 -4.74 6.54
CA ASP A 228 -5.86 -3.88 7.65
C ASP A 228 -5.90 -2.40 7.22
N THR A 229 -6.27 -1.49 8.12
CA THR A 229 -6.16 -0.05 7.86
C THR A 229 -4.71 0.36 7.62
N PRO A 230 -4.44 1.38 6.79
CA PRO A 230 -3.09 1.87 6.55
C PRO A 230 -2.31 2.18 7.84
N GLU A 231 -2.98 2.74 8.83
CA GLU A 231 -2.39 3.06 10.13
C GLU A 231 -1.92 1.82 10.88
N ARG A 232 -2.74 0.76 10.91
CA ARG A 232 -2.37 -0.51 11.56
C ARG A 232 -1.24 -1.23 10.83
N ILE A 233 -1.22 -1.20 9.51
CA ILE A 233 -0.12 -1.80 8.73
C ILE A 233 1.21 -1.10 9.01
N LEU A 234 1.20 0.23 9.23
CA LEU A 234 2.42 0.96 9.62
C LEU A 234 2.84 0.68 11.06
N SER A 235 1.88 0.64 11.99
CA SER A 235 2.16 0.52 13.43
C SER A 235 2.28 -0.92 13.91
N HIS A 236 1.56 -1.87 13.30
CA HIS A 236 1.52 -3.30 13.66
C HIS A 236 1.63 -4.17 12.40
N PRO A 237 2.74 -4.11 11.66
CA PRO A 237 2.96 -4.95 10.49
C PRO A 237 3.05 -6.43 10.91
N ALA A 238 2.36 -7.33 10.22
CA ALA A 238 2.32 -8.76 10.56
C ALA A 238 3.72 -9.41 10.56
N ASN A 239 4.62 -8.91 9.73
CA ASN A 239 5.99 -9.43 9.63
C ASN A 239 6.98 -8.39 9.09
N GLN A 240 8.28 -8.74 9.09
CA GLN A 240 9.34 -7.88 8.57
C GLN A 240 9.15 -7.46 7.12
N TYR A 241 8.60 -8.34 6.26
CA TYR A 241 8.34 -7.98 4.86
C TYR A 241 7.32 -6.83 4.76
N VAL A 242 6.19 -6.93 5.45
CA VAL A 242 5.19 -5.85 5.49
C VAL A 242 5.79 -4.58 6.06
N ALA A 243 6.58 -4.68 7.13
CA ALA A 243 7.25 -3.55 7.77
C ALA A 243 8.25 -2.85 6.84
N SER A 244 9.02 -3.61 6.02
CA SER A 244 9.97 -3.05 5.05
C SER A 244 9.27 -2.49 3.82
N PHE A 245 8.26 -3.22 3.33
CA PHE A 245 7.58 -2.89 2.08
C PHE A 245 6.64 -1.70 2.22
N VAL A 246 6.08 -1.43 3.41
CA VAL A 246 5.15 -0.31 3.65
C VAL A 246 5.82 0.77 4.49
N GLY A 247 5.94 1.96 3.90
CA GLY A 247 6.57 3.15 4.49
C GLY A 247 7.81 3.60 3.72
N SER A 248 7.90 4.92 3.49
CA SER A 248 9.02 5.56 2.78
C SER A 248 9.53 6.74 3.62
N PRO A 249 10.82 6.75 3.99
CA PRO A 249 11.84 5.73 3.74
C PRO A 249 11.59 4.38 4.43
N GLU A 250 12.22 3.31 3.91
CA GLU A 250 12.08 1.95 4.46
C GLU A 250 12.54 1.87 5.92
N MET A 251 11.92 0.95 6.68
CA MET A 251 12.30 0.63 8.06
C MET A 251 13.77 0.18 8.15
N VAL A 252 14.45 0.63 9.19
CA VAL A 252 15.80 0.16 9.54
C VAL A 252 15.67 -1.08 10.40
N PHE A 253 16.36 -2.16 10.02
CA PHE A 253 16.40 -3.40 10.79
C PHE A 253 17.79 -3.62 11.39
N LEU A 254 17.84 -3.97 12.68
CA LEU A 254 19.03 -4.33 13.40
C LEU A 254 18.86 -5.76 13.94
N GLU A 255 19.53 -6.73 13.31
CA GLU A 255 19.53 -8.12 13.77
C GLU A 255 20.42 -8.24 15.02
N GLY A 256 19.84 -8.69 16.12
CA GLY A 256 20.53 -8.74 17.39
C GLY A 256 19.98 -9.82 18.31
N ALA A 257 20.19 -9.64 19.59
CA ALA A 257 19.68 -10.56 20.60
C ALA A 257 19.21 -9.81 21.84
N VAL A 258 18.16 -10.30 22.45
CA VAL A 258 17.76 -9.91 23.80
C VAL A 258 18.57 -10.73 24.80
N GLN A 259 19.24 -10.07 25.72
CA GLN A 259 20.02 -10.68 26.80
C GLN A 259 19.40 -10.32 28.15
N ALA A 260 19.38 -11.25 29.06
CA ALA A 260 18.98 -11.02 30.45
C ALA A 260 20.10 -10.24 31.17
N THR A 261 19.73 -9.21 31.92
CA THR A 261 20.63 -8.41 32.76
C THR A 261 20.07 -8.28 34.16
N ALA A 262 20.86 -7.77 35.12
CA ALA A 262 20.39 -7.60 36.51
C ALA A 262 19.16 -6.67 36.62
N GLY A 263 18.95 -5.77 35.64
CA GLY A 263 17.83 -4.81 35.58
C GLY A 263 16.68 -5.20 34.65
N GLY A 264 16.67 -6.42 34.08
CA GLY A 264 15.67 -6.89 33.13
C GLY A 264 16.27 -7.43 31.84
N PHE A 265 15.78 -6.96 30.70
CA PHE A 265 16.26 -7.40 29.38
C PHE A 265 16.87 -6.23 28.61
N THR A 266 17.90 -6.52 27.81
CA THR A 266 18.60 -5.56 26.96
C THR A 266 18.75 -6.13 25.57
N PHE A 267 18.36 -5.37 24.54
CA PHE A 267 18.67 -5.66 23.14
C PHE A 267 20.12 -5.29 22.86
N VAL A 268 20.83 -6.16 22.17
CA VAL A 268 22.26 -5.99 21.83
C VAL A 268 22.48 -6.27 20.36
N HIS A 269 23.04 -5.28 19.64
CA HIS A 269 23.52 -5.39 18.27
C HIS A 269 24.81 -4.55 18.12
N GLY A 270 25.96 -5.18 18.01
CA GLY A 270 27.26 -4.49 17.98
C GLY A 270 27.42 -3.53 19.16
N PRO A 271 27.64 -2.22 18.91
CA PRO A 271 27.72 -1.21 19.95
C PRO A 271 26.35 -0.78 20.52
N VAL A 272 25.25 -1.12 19.86
CA VAL A 272 23.89 -0.75 20.27
C VAL A 272 23.46 -1.61 21.46
N ARG A 273 23.14 -0.97 22.57
CA ARG A 273 22.58 -1.61 23.78
C ARG A 273 21.43 -0.77 24.28
N VAL A 274 20.21 -1.32 24.20
CA VAL A 274 19.00 -0.60 24.62
C VAL A 274 18.14 -1.48 25.52
N PRO A 275 17.66 -0.99 26.65
CA PRO A 275 16.77 -1.74 27.53
C PRO A 275 15.45 -2.06 26.84
N VAL A 276 14.90 -3.25 27.11
CA VAL A 276 13.68 -3.76 26.49
C VAL A 276 12.67 -4.14 27.57
N ARG A 277 11.40 -3.83 27.35
CA ARG A 277 10.26 -4.29 28.15
C ARG A 277 9.52 -5.42 27.44
N GLY A 278 8.80 -6.22 28.19
CA GLY A 278 7.93 -7.27 27.65
C GLY A 278 8.65 -8.49 27.07
N ALA A 279 9.99 -8.55 27.15
CA ALA A 279 10.72 -9.74 26.74
C ALA A 279 10.47 -10.89 27.73
N GLY A 280 9.88 -11.97 27.26
CA GLY A 280 9.62 -13.17 28.08
C GLY A 280 10.85 -14.06 28.24
N LYS A 281 11.83 -13.99 27.33
CA LYS A 281 13.07 -14.78 27.33
C LYS A 281 14.16 -14.11 26.51
N ALA A 282 15.40 -14.45 26.80
CA ALA A 282 16.56 -14.12 25.97
C ALA A 282 16.54 -14.89 24.65
N GLY A 283 17.05 -14.31 23.59
CA GLY A 283 17.13 -14.96 22.29
C GLY A 283 17.36 -14.00 21.12
N PRO A 284 17.54 -14.52 19.90
CA PRO A 284 17.70 -13.71 18.70
C PRO A 284 16.40 -12.98 18.37
N VAL A 285 16.51 -11.69 18.04
CA VAL A 285 15.40 -10.84 17.59
C VAL A 285 15.92 -9.78 16.62
N THR A 286 15.05 -9.24 15.79
CA THR A 286 15.34 -8.08 14.95
C THR A 286 14.60 -6.87 15.49
N LEU A 287 15.33 -5.79 15.77
CA LEU A 287 14.75 -4.48 16.09
C LEU A 287 14.48 -3.73 14.80
N GLY A 288 13.25 -3.31 14.58
CA GLY A 288 12.82 -2.44 13.47
C GLY A 288 12.52 -1.03 13.97
N VAL A 289 13.09 -0.02 13.31
CA VAL A 289 12.83 1.39 13.63
C VAL A 289 12.56 2.16 12.34
N ARG A 290 11.51 2.96 12.32
CA ARG A 290 11.23 3.85 11.20
C ARG A 290 12.21 5.01 11.17
N PRO A 291 12.72 5.45 10.00
CA PRO A 291 13.65 6.58 9.93
C PRO A 291 13.12 7.89 10.53
N TRP A 292 11.82 8.12 10.49
CA TRP A 292 11.18 9.31 11.09
C TRP A 292 10.94 9.21 12.61
N ASP A 293 11.10 8.02 13.20
CA ASP A 293 11.05 7.77 14.65
C ASP A 293 12.45 7.71 15.26
N ILE A 294 13.51 8.00 14.46
CA ILE A 294 14.88 8.18 14.94
C ILE A 294 15.14 9.69 15.15
N HIS A 295 15.33 10.06 16.39
CA HIS A 295 15.67 11.43 16.77
C HIS A 295 17.17 11.65 16.70
N VAL A 296 17.59 12.77 16.10
CA VAL A 296 19.00 13.15 15.92
C VAL A 296 19.23 14.52 16.53
N GLN A 297 20.26 14.67 17.37
CA GLN A 297 20.64 15.95 17.97
C GLN A 297 22.17 16.13 18.03
N ARG A 298 22.60 17.38 18.18
CA ARG A 298 24.04 17.72 18.25
C ARG A 298 24.62 17.64 19.68
N THR A 299 23.77 17.80 20.69
CA THR A 299 24.18 17.78 22.09
C THR A 299 24.11 16.38 22.68
N PRO A 300 25.14 15.95 23.44
CA PRO A 300 25.07 14.67 24.14
C PRO A 300 24.02 14.73 25.24
N ALA A 301 23.32 13.61 25.45
CA ALA A 301 22.47 13.41 26.62
C ALA A 301 22.59 11.94 27.05
N GLU A 302 22.20 11.67 28.28
CA GLU A 302 22.24 10.34 28.83
C GLU A 302 21.35 9.41 28.00
N GLY A 303 21.87 8.20 27.67
CA GLY A 303 21.14 7.21 26.92
C GLY A 303 21.13 7.36 25.41
N LEU A 304 21.75 8.39 24.85
CA LEU A 304 21.89 8.54 23.42
C LEU A 304 23.10 7.78 22.88
N LEU A 305 22.98 7.26 21.68
CA LEU A 305 24.07 6.62 20.96
C LEU A 305 24.83 7.68 20.14
N SER A 306 26.17 7.68 20.25
CA SER A 306 26.98 8.56 19.40
C SER A 306 27.04 8.02 17.97
N ALA A 307 26.88 8.91 16.99
CA ALA A 307 26.91 8.56 15.59
C ALA A 307 27.61 9.64 14.76
N ARG A 308 28.03 9.28 13.55
CA ARG A 308 28.58 10.21 12.56
C ARG A 308 27.71 10.22 11.31
N VAL A 309 27.43 11.40 10.79
CA VAL A 309 26.74 11.56 9.50
C VAL A 309 27.70 11.18 8.37
N THR A 310 27.36 10.13 7.61
CA THR A 310 28.18 9.63 6.50
C THR A 310 27.65 10.00 5.14
N GLY A 311 26.36 10.36 5.04
CA GLY A 311 25.72 10.81 3.82
C GLY A 311 24.42 11.55 4.12
N ILE A 312 23.97 12.34 3.15
CA ILE A 312 22.70 13.08 3.24
C ILE A 312 22.01 13.03 1.88
N GLU A 313 20.77 12.60 1.86
CA GLU A 313 19.86 12.69 0.70
C GLU A 313 18.87 13.82 0.95
N ARG A 314 18.85 14.82 0.08
CA ARG A 314 17.99 16.00 0.19
C ARG A 314 16.62 15.70 -0.43
N LEU A 315 15.57 15.67 0.37
CA LEU A 315 14.21 15.38 -0.05
C LEU A 315 13.30 16.63 -0.12
N GLY A 316 13.89 17.81 -0.18
CA GLY A 316 13.19 19.11 -0.22
C GLY A 316 12.95 19.67 1.18
N SER A 317 11.83 19.35 1.83
CA SER A 317 11.52 19.83 3.19
C SER A 317 12.16 19.01 4.32
N SER A 318 12.69 17.84 4.00
CA SER A 318 13.38 16.92 4.91
C SER A 318 14.66 16.41 4.30
N ASP A 319 15.59 15.94 5.13
CA ASP A 319 16.81 15.26 4.75
C ASP A 319 16.79 13.84 5.31
N GLN A 320 17.19 12.86 4.49
CA GLN A 320 17.50 11.53 4.97
C GLN A 320 18.98 11.46 5.29
N LEU A 321 19.30 11.28 6.57
CA LEU A 321 20.67 11.11 7.05
C LEU A 321 21.04 9.63 7.02
N PHE A 322 22.24 9.35 6.50
CA PHE A 322 22.92 8.07 6.66
C PHE A 322 23.91 8.22 7.82
N LEU A 323 23.76 7.40 8.84
CA LEU A 323 24.45 7.53 10.10
C LEU A 323 25.20 6.23 10.43
N ASN A 324 26.44 6.35 10.89
CA ASN A 324 27.19 5.25 11.50
C ASN A 324 27.22 5.41 13.00
N ILE A 325 26.65 4.49 13.74
CA ILE A 325 26.74 4.42 15.22
C ILE A 325 28.17 3.98 15.60
N LEU A 326 28.84 4.80 16.41
CA LEU A 326 30.26 4.62 16.75
C LEU A 326 30.48 3.86 18.04
N THR A 327 29.66 4.12 19.09
CA THR A 327 29.79 3.51 20.42
C THR A 327 28.41 3.32 21.04
N GLY A 328 28.31 2.40 21.99
CA GLY A 328 27.15 2.29 22.88
C GLY A 328 26.98 3.56 23.74
N PRO A 329 25.92 3.62 24.57
CA PRO A 329 25.65 4.79 25.42
C PRO A 329 26.91 5.16 26.18
N THR A 330 27.25 6.44 26.20
CA THR A 330 28.45 6.99 26.80
C THR A 330 28.56 6.51 28.24
N ALA A 331 29.34 5.45 28.48
CA ALA A 331 29.81 5.11 29.81
C ALA A 331 30.74 6.24 30.27
N ALA A 332 30.56 6.66 31.50
CA ALA A 332 31.45 7.65 32.11
C ALA A 332 32.93 7.28 31.89
N PRO A 333 33.83 8.23 31.67
CA PRO A 333 35.22 7.95 31.39
C PRO A 333 35.86 7.21 32.59
N GLY A 334 36.13 5.90 32.45
CA GLY A 334 36.78 5.17 33.52
C GLY A 334 36.77 3.61 33.41
N ALA A 335 35.99 3.01 32.55
CA ALA A 335 36.00 1.56 32.37
C ALA A 335 36.91 1.13 31.21
N GLY A 336 38.10 0.62 31.50
CA GLY A 336 39.08 0.16 30.52
C GLY A 336 38.52 -0.91 29.58
N ALA A 337 38.37 -0.55 28.31
CA ALA A 337 38.16 -1.51 27.24
C ALA A 337 39.52 -2.15 26.88
N ALA A 338 39.57 -3.44 26.85
CA ALA A 338 40.72 -4.15 26.29
C ALA A 338 40.91 -3.82 24.81
N PRO A 339 42.12 -3.79 24.23
CA PRO A 339 42.36 -3.50 22.84
C PRO A 339 41.96 -4.71 21.97
N GLY A 340 40.70 -4.80 21.64
CA GLY A 340 40.18 -5.71 20.62
C GLY A 340 39.58 -4.87 19.48
N ALA A 341 39.65 -5.35 18.25
CA ALA A 341 39.19 -4.65 17.03
C ALA A 341 37.86 -3.91 17.28
N ALA A 342 37.83 -2.61 16.94
CA ALA A 342 36.64 -1.79 17.07
C ALA A 342 35.47 -2.50 16.34
N PRO A 343 34.31 -2.68 16.96
CA PRO A 343 33.18 -3.31 16.32
C PRO A 343 32.83 -2.57 15.04
N ALA A 344 32.43 -3.30 14.00
CA ALA A 344 32.02 -2.68 12.74
C ALA A 344 30.91 -1.63 13.02
N PRO A 345 30.97 -0.47 12.37
CA PRO A 345 29.97 0.59 12.57
C PRO A 345 28.60 0.09 12.13
N VAL A 346 27.56 0.37 12.92
CA VAL A 346 26.17 0.04 12.61
C VAL A 346 25.56 1.19 11.83
N ALA A 347 25.18 0.91 10.56
CA ALA A 347 24.54 1.89 9.70
C ALA A 347 23.04 2.00 10.00
N VAL A 348 22.56 3.21 10.22
CA VAL A 348 21.14 3.52 10.36
C VAL A 348 20.75 4.72 9.50
N ARG A 349 19.47 4.88 9.23
CA ARG A 349 18.93 6.02 8.50
C ARG A 349 17.96 6.78 9.36
N ALA A 350 18.00 8.12 9.34
CA ALA A 350 17.06 8.98 10.05
C ALA A 350 16.49 10.02 9.10
N LEU A 351 15.22 10.37 9.28
CA LEU A 351 14.57 11.46 8.55
C LEU A 351 14.50 12.67 9.47
N VAL A 352 15.14 13.78 9.07
CA VAL A 352 15.23 15.01 9.85
C VAL A 352 14.75 16.22 9.05
N ARG A 353 14.62 17.38 9.70
CA ARG A 353 14.35 18.63 9.00
C ARG A 353 15.50 18.97 8.04
N ALA A 354 15.18 19.52 6.87
CA ALA A 354 16.16 19.87 5.86
C ALA A 354 17.17 20.92 6.37
N TYR A 355 18.43 20.76 5.96
CA TYR A 355 19.56 21.68 6.20
C TYR A 355 20.03 21.78 7.64
N ASP A 356 19.58 20.93 8.55
CA ASP A 356 20.04 20.96 9.94
C ASP A 356 21.43 20.34 10.14
N PHE A 357 21.87 19.42 9.22
CA PHE A 357 23.11 18.67 9.39
C PHE A 357 23.99 18.69 8.14
N ASN A 358 25.28 18.38 8.33
CA ASN A 358 26.28 18.20 7.27
C ASN A 358 26.96 16.84 7.37
N VAL A 359 27.48 16.36 6.24
CA VAL A 359 28.32 15.14 6.23
C VAL A 359 29.57 15.38 7.07
N GLY A 360 29.90 14.41 7.92
CA GLY A 360 30.98 14.47 8.88
C GLY A 360 30.60 14.98 10.28
N ASP A 361 29.37 15.50 10.46
CA ASP A 361 28.88 15.91 11.77
C ASP A 361 28.88 14.75 12.75
N SER A 362 29.32 15.03 14.00
CA SER A 362 29.11 14.12 15.12
C SER A 362 27.76 14.44 15.76
N VAL A 363 26.92 13.42 15.89
CA VAL A 363 25.57 13.55 16.37
C VAL A 363 25.23 12.45 17.40
N PHE A 364 24.13 12.63 18.09
CA PHE A 364 23.60 11.70 19.08
C PHE A 364 22.21 11.27 18.64
N VAL A 365 21.93 9.96 18.72
CA VAL A 365 20.70 9.38 18.18
C VAL A 365 19.98 8.53 19.23
N THR A 366 18.65 8.53 19.16
CA THR A 366 17.77 7.62 19.89
C THR A 366 16.58 7.26 19.03
N ALA A 367 15.92 6.14 19.32
CA ALA A 367 14.66 5.77 18.73
C ALA A 367 13.50 6.10 19.68
N ASP A 368 12.32 6.41 19.11
CA ASP A 368 11.09 6.52 19.89
C ASP A 368 10.76 5.14 20.52
N PRO A 369 10.73 5.01 21.85
CA PRO A 369 10.54 3.74 22.53
C PRO A 369 9.21 3.06 22.23
N ASP A 370 8.14 3.82 22.00
CA ASP A 370 6.79 3.32 21.80
C ASP A 370 6.51 2.98 20.33
N ARG A 371 7.45 3.33 19.43
CA ARG A 371 7.34 3.08 17.98
C ARG A 371 8.35 2.09 17.43
N ALA A 372 9.27 1.63 18.26
CA ALA A 372 10.22 0.59 17.91
C ALA A 372 9.52 -0.78 17.93
N LEU A 373 9.74 -1.57 16.88
CA LEU A 373 9.11 -2.87 16.70
C LEU A 373 10.14 -4.00 16.86
N PHE A 374 9.73 -5.11 17.43
CA PHE A 374 10.58 -6.30 17.55
C PHE A 374 10.00 -7.45 16.74
N PHE A 375 10.87 -8.15 16.03
CA PHE A 375 10.50 -9.30 15.23
C PHE A 375 11.28 -10.52 15.70
N SER A 376 10.62 -11.68 15.72
CA SER A 376 11.23 -12.98 15.97
C SER A 376 12.17 -13.39 14.83
N ALA A 377 12.91 -14.48 15.01
CA ALA A 377 13.84 -14.99 14.01
C ALA A 377 13.16 -15.42 12.69
N ASP A 378 11.87 -15.78 12.72
CA ASP A 378 11.06 -16.06 11.52
C ASP A 378 10.44 -14.82 10.89
N GLY A 379 10.71 -13.64 11.43
CA GLY A 379 10.25 -12.36 10.93
C GLY A 379 8.85 -11.93 11.41
N THR A 380 8.19 -12.67 12.31
CA THR A 380 6.88 -12.32 12.86
C THR A 380 7.01 -11.21 13.91
N LEU A 381 6.04 -10.28 13.95
CA LEU A 381 6.00 -9.19 14.94
C LEU A 381 5.82 -9.74 16.36
N LEU A 382 6.60 -9.22 17.31
CA LEU A 382 6.52 -9.50 18.75
C LEU A 382 5.80 -8.33 19.45
N GLU A 383 4.49 -8.32 19.46
CA GLU A 383 3.65 -7.21 19.99
C GLU A 383 3.88 -6.89 21.47
N SER A 384 4.33 -7.86 22.26
CA SER A 384 4.57 -7.68 23.70
C SER A 384 5.87 -6.94 24.02
N MET A 385 6.75 -6.74 23.04
CA MET A 385 8.08 -6.14 23.23
C MET A 385 8.11 -4.67 22.82
N SER A 386 8.75 -3.84 23.63
CA SER A 386 9.02 -2.41 23.33
C SER A 386 10.35 -1.99 23.94
N LEU A 387 10.91 -0.85 23.46
CA LEU A 387 12.04 -0.22 24.13
C LEU A 387 11.61 0.36 25.47
N SER A 388 12.51 0.39 26.44
CA SER A 388 12.27 1.07 27.71
C SER A 388 12.49 2.58 27.54
N SER A 389 11.54 3.38 27.99
CA SER A 389 11.69 4.85 28.03
C SER A 389 12.68 5.35 29.08
N ARG A 390 13.10 4.47 29.99
CA ARG A 390 14.16 4.75 30.97
C ARG A 390 15.38 3.93 30.58
N LEU A 391 16.41 4.62 30.10
CA LEU A 391 17.78 4.09 30.11
C LEU A 391 18.26 4.08 31.55
N PRO A 392 18.98 3.05 31.99
CA PRO A 392 19.47 2.92 33.35
C PRO A 392 20.45 4.03 33.73
#